data_eb20e3684994177b34b59e212b3de61b
#
_entry.id   eb20e3684994177b34b59e212b3de61b
#
_cell.length_a   1.000
_cell.length_b   1.000
_cell.length_c   1.000
_cell.angle_alpha   90.00
_cell.angle_beta   90.00
_cell.angle_gamma   90.00
#
_symmetry.space_group_name_H-M   'P 1'
#
loop_
_entity.id
_entity.type
_entity.pdbx_description
1 polymer ?
#
loop_
_entity_poly.entity_id
_entity_poly.type
_entity_poly.pdbx_seq_one_letter_code
_entity_poly.pdbx_strand_id
1 'polypeptide(L)'
;MAALDFHGQTVWVTGAGKGIGYATALAFVEAGANVTGFDLAFDGESYPFATETLDVADADQVREACSRLLANTERLDVLVNAAGILRMGATDQLSAEDWQQTFAVNVGGAFNLFQQTMAQFRRQRGGA
;
A
#
# COMPACT_ATOMS: atom_id res chain seq x y z
N MET A 1 -10.84 24.48 9.82
CA MET A 1 -9.79 23.78 9.07
C MET A 1 -10.23 23.60 7.64
N ALA A 2 -9.38 23.94 6.68
CA ALA A 2 -9.69 23.71 5.27
C ALA A 2 -9.77 22.20 5.02
N ALA A 3 -10.73 21.79 4.20
CA ALA A 3 -10.82 20.41 3.74
C ALA A 3 -9.60 20.09 2.86
N LEU A 4 -9.07 18.89 2.99
CA LEU A 4 -8.04 18.38 2.10
C LEU A 4 -8.68 18.06 0.74
N ASP A 5 -8.01 18.44 -0.32
CA ASP A 5 -8.46 18.21 -1.69
C ASP A 5 -7.43 17.42 -2.46
N PHE A 6 -7.78 16.17 -2.79
CA PHE A 6 -6.99 15.27 -3.62
C PHE A 6 -7.71 14.94 -4.92
N HIS A 7 -8.62 15.82 -5.35
CA HIS A 7 -9.42 15.58 -6.53
C HIS A 7 -8.57 15.28 -7.77
N GLY A 8 -8.85 14.14 -8.41
CA GLY A 8 -8.14 13.71 -9.61
C GLY A 8 -6.76 13.10 -9.36
N GLN A 9 -6.28 13.07 -8.11
CA GLN A 9 -5.00 12.44 -7.78
C GLN A 9 -5.15 10.92 -7.68
N THR A 10 -4.11 10.22 -8.09
CA THR A 10 -4.02 8.76 -7.98
C THR A 10 -3.25 8.39 -6.72
N VAL A 11 -3.88 7.61 -5.86
CA VAL A 11 -3.34 7.24 -4.54
C VAL A 11 -3.36 5.73 -4.37
N TRP A 12 -2.24 5.18 -3.95
CA TRP A 12 -2.11 3.78 -3.57
C TRP A 12 -1.92 3.66 -2.06
N VAL A 13 -2.64 2.72 -1.44
CA VAL A 13 -2.55 2.47 0.01
C VAL A 13 -2.35 0.98 0.23
N THR A 14 -1.23 0.58 0.83
CA THR A 14 -1.02 -0.81 1.25
C THR A 14 -1.66 -1.05 2.62
N GLY A 15 -2.04 -2.29 2.91
CA GLY A 15 -2.73 -2.61 4.15
C GLY A 15 -4.15 -2.05 4.22
N ALA A 16 -4.80 -1.87 3.06
CA ALA A 16 -6.08 -1.16 2.95
C ALA A 16 -7.31 -2.00 3.26
N GLY A 17 -7.15 -3.29 3.54
CA GLY A 17 -8.27 -4.19 3.79
C GLY A 17 -8.99 -3.95 5.11
N LYS A 18 -8.29 -3.37 6.09
CA LYS A 18 -8.82 -3.07 7.42
C LYS A 18 -7.95 -2.06 8.16
N GLY A 19 -8.40 -1.63 9.34
CA GLY A 19 -7.62 -0.83 10.27
C GLY A 19 -7.21 0.53 9.73
N ILE A 20 -5.97 0.93 10.04
CA ILE A 20 -5.41 2.24 9.67
C ILE A 20 -5.34 2.41 8.15
N GLY A 21 -4.90 1.39 7.42
CA GLY A 21 -4.83 1.44 5.97
C GLY A 21 -6.20 1.66 5.32
N TYR A 22 -7.21 0.96 5.79
CA TYR A 22 -8.59 1.15 5.32
C TYR A 22 -9.10 2.57 5.59
N ALA A 23 -8.93 3.05 6.83
CA ALA A 23 -9.35 4.40 7.21
C ALA A 23 -8.63 5.47 6.38
N THR A 24 -7.35 5.27 6.11
CA THR A 24 -6.54 6.16 5.27
C THR A 24 -7.05 6.17 3.82
N ALA A 25 -7.28 4.99 3.24
CA ALA A 25 -7.83 4.86 1.88
C ALA A 25 -9.18 5.55 1.77
N LEU A 26 -10.06 5.34 2.75
CA LEU A 26 -11.37 5.98 2.79
C LEU A 26 -11.27 7.52 2.86
N ALA A 27 -10.36 8.04 3.67
CA ALA A 27 -10.14 9.49 3.76
C ALA A 27 -9.69 10.09 2.42
N PHE A 28 -8.83 9.40 1.67
CA PHE A 28 -8.45 9.84 0.33
C PHE A 28 -9.62 9.78 -0.67
N VAL A 29 -10.45 8.75 -0.60
CA VAL A 29 -11.68 8.68 -1.43
C VAL A 29 -12.59 9.88 -1.14
N GLU A 30 -12.82 10.18 0.13
CA GLU A 30 -13.64 11.33 0.55
C GLU A 30 -13.04 12.67 0.12
N ALA A 31 -11.71 12.73 -0.01
CA ALA A 31 -11.00 13.92 -0.51
C ALA A 31 -10.95 13.99 -2.05
N GLY A 32 -11.60 13.08 -2.76
CA GLY A 32 -11.74 13.11 -4.22
C GLY A 32 -10.67 12.34 -5.00
N ALA A 33 -9.79 11.61 -4.33
CA ALA A 33 -8.74 10.84 -5.00
C ALA A 33 -9.26 9.57 -5.68
N ASN A 34 -8.54 9.12 -6.69
CA ASN A 34 -8.68 7.78 -7.26
C ASN A 34 -7.78 6.84 -6.49
N VAL A 35 -8.38 5.98 -5.65
CA VAL A 35 -7.64 5.15 -4.71
C VAL A 35 -7.60 3.69 -5.17
N THR A 36 -6.44 3.07 -5.08
CA THR A 36 -6.26 1.61 -5.13
C THR A 36 -5.69 1.14 -3.81
N GLY A 37 -6.38 0.21 -3.17
CA GLY A 37 -5.93 -0.43 -1.94
C GLY A 37 -5.32 -1.80 -2.21
N PHE A 38 -4.25 -2.10 -1.50
CA PHE A 38 -3.52 -3.39 -1.57
C PHE A 38 -3.61 -4.08 -0.21
N ASP A 39 -3.91 -5.36 -0.20
CA ASP A 39 -3.85 -6.20 1.00
C ASP A 39 -3.75 -7.68 0.63
N LEU A 40 -3.42 -8.53 1.60
CA LEU A 40 -3.49 -9.98 1.44
C LEU A 40 -4.91 -10.47 1.25
N ALA A 41 -5.87 -9.81 1.87
CA ALA A 41 -7.29 -10.15 1.80
C ALA A 41 -8.15 -8.91 1.97
N PHE A 42 -9.32 -8.96 1.36
CA PHE A 42 -10.37 -7.97 1.50
C PHE A 42 -11.64 -8.69 1.95
N ASP A 43 -11.85 -8.72 3.27
CA ASP A 43 -12.92 -9.50 3.90
C ASP A 43 -14.28 -8.77 3.94
N GLY A 44 -14.32 -7.51 3.56
CA GLY A 44 -15.54 -6.72 3.46
C GLY A 44 -16.37 -7.09 2.23
N GLU A 45 -17.66 -6.81 2.26
CA GLU A 45 -18.55 -7.08 1.13
C GLU A 45 -18.29 -6.15 -0.05
N SER A 46 -17.92 -4.90 0.23
CA SER A 46 -17.57 -3.92 -0.78
C SER A 46 -16.59 -2.88 -0.22
N TYR A 47 -15.78 -2.33 -1.12
CA TYR A 47 -14.83 -1.27 -0.79
C TYR A 47 -15.09 -0.08 -1.72
N PRO A 48 -15.06 1.16 -1.22
CA PRO A 48 -15.30 2.35 -2.04
C PRO A 48 -14.09 2.75 -2.89
N PHE A 49 -13.16 1.85 -3.11
CA PHE A 49 -11.96 2.02 -3.92
C PHE A 49 -11.61 0.71 -4.63
N ALA A 50 -10.76 0.79 -5.65
CA ALA A 50 -10.24 -0.39 -6.34
C ALA A 50 -9.35 -1.21 -5.39
N THR A 51 -9.44 -2.53 -5.48
CA THR A 51 -8.68 -3.45 -4.61
C THR A 51 -7.75 -4.33 -5.41
N GLU A 52 -6.55 -4.55 -4.88
CA GLU A 52 -5.54 -5.47 -5.40
C GLU A 52 -5.10 -6.41 -4.29
N THR A 53 -5.33 -7.69 -4.49
CA THR A 53 -4.89 -8.71 -3.54
C THR A 53 -3.47 -9.12 -3.87
N LEU A 54 -2.54 -8.89 -2.95
CA LEU A 54 -1.14 -9.30 -3.10
C LEU A 54 -0.44 -9.34 -1.75
N ASP A 55 0.66 -10.07 -1.72
CA ASP A 55 1.58 -10.08 -0.58
C ASP A 55 2.70 -9.06 -0.84
N VAL A 56 2.75 -7.99 -0.04
CA VAL A 56 3.79 -6.95 -0.18
C VAL A 56 5.20 -7.49 0.07
N ALA A 57 5.34 -8.59 0.80
CA ALA A 57 6.63 -9.23 1.03
C ALA A 57 7.13 -10.02 -0.20
N ASP A 58 6.28 -10.29 -1.16
CA ASP A 58 6.64 -10.97 -2.42
C ASP A 58 6.99 -9.93 -3.48
N ALA A 59 8.30 -9.75 -3.72
CA ALA A 59 8.81 -8.75 -4.66
C ALA A 59 8.28 -8.95 -6.09
N ASP A 60 8.08 -10.19 -6.52
CA ASP A 60 7.58 -10.49 -7.86
C ASP A 60 6.11 -10.10 -8.02
N GLN A 61 5.27 -10.41 -7.03
CA GLN A 61 3.87 -9.98 -7.01
C GLN A 61 3.76 -8.45 -7.04
N VAL A 62 4.56 -7.77 -6.24
CA VAL A 62 4.58 -6.30 -6.19
C VAL A 62 4.99 -5.72 -7.54
N ARG A 63 6.07 -6.24 -8.13
CA ARG A 63 6.55 -5.76 -9.43
C ARG A 63 5.50 -5.94 -10.53
N GLU A 64 4.88 -7.10 -10.60
CA GLU A 64 3.85 -7.39 -11.58
C GLU A 64 2.63 -6.49 -11.44
N ALA A 65 2.09 -6.36 -10.23
CA ALA A 65 0.94 -5.51 -9.96
C ALA A 65 1.24 -4.04 -10.26
N CYS A 66 2.37 -3.53 -9.81
CA CYS A 66 2.76 -2.14 -10.04
C CYS A 66 2.96 -1.86 -11.53
N SER A 67 3.62 -2.75 -12.27
CA SER A 67 3.81 -2.59 -13.71
C SER A 67 2.48 -2.54 -14.46
N ARG A 68 1.56 -3.42 -14.12
CA ARG A 68 0.23 -3.47 -14.73
C ARG A 68 -0.58 -2.21 -14.41
N LEU A 69 -0.57 -1.77 -13.17
CA LEU A 69 -1.32 -0.58 -12.74
C LEU A 69 -0.73 0.71 -13.32
N LEU A 70 0.59 0.84 -13.33
CA LEU A 70 1.27 2.01 -13.89
C LEU A 70 1.11 2.11 -15.42
N ALA A 71 0.92 0.99 -16.12
CA ALA A 71 0.63 1.00 -17.55
C ALA A 71 -0.76 1.58 -17.86
N ASN A 72 -1.68 1.56 -16.89
CA ASN A 72 -3.05 2.01 -17.04
C ASN A 72 -3.36 3.33 -16.32
N THR A 73 -2.34 3.99 -15.79
CA THR A 73 -2.47 5.31 -15.18
C THR A 73 -1.40 6.25 -15.71
N GLU A 74 -1.77 7.50 -15.92
CA GLU A 74 -0.81 8.51 -16.39
C GLU A 74 0.14 8.95 -15.28
N ARG A 75 -0.33 8.87 -14.02
CA ARG A 75 0.36 9.45 -12.90
C ARG A 75 0.04 8.70 -11.60
N LEU A 76 1.04 8.56 -10.75
CA LEU A 76 0.87 8.16 -9.35
C LEU A 76 1.28 9.35 -8.48
N ASP A 77 0.37 9.86 -7.66
CA ASP A 77 0.62 11.05 -6.86
C ASP A 77 1.06 10.72 -5.44
N VAL A 78 0.47 9.68 -4.84
CA VAL A 78 0.74 9.31 -3.44
C VAL A 78 0.82 7.80 -3.28
N LEU A 79 1.83 7.34 -2.55
CA LEU A 79 1.90 5.98 -2.02
C LEU A 79 1.90 6.03 -0.49
N VAL A 80 0.95 5.34 0.12
CA VAL A 80 0.88 5.17 1.59
C VAL A 80 1.25 3.73 1.94
N ASN A 81 2.31 3.54 2.71
CA ASN A 81 2.72 2.25 3.23
C ASN A 81 2.12 2.05 4.63
N ALA A 82 0.97 1.38 4.69
CA ALA A 82 0.31 1.04 5.94
C ALA A 82 0.24 -0.48 6.18
N ALA A 83 0.76 -1.29 5.27
CA ALA A 83 0.84 -2.73 5.45
C ALA A 83 1.84 -3.08 6.55
N GLY A 84 1.41 -3.91 7.47
CA GLY A 84 2.26 -4.37 8.57
C GLY A 84 1.61 -5.53 9.32
N ILE A 85 2.45 -6.31 9.96
CA ILE A 85 2.02 -7.37 10.85
C ILE A 85 2.67 -7.17 12.22
N LEU A 86 2.05 -7.73 13.24
CA LEU A 86 2.56 -7.74 14.60
C LEU A 86 2.65 -9.19 15.08
N ARG A 87 3.85 -9.59 15.53
CA ARG A 87 4.06 -10.84 16.25
C ARG A 87 4.52 -10.47 17.65
N MET A 88 3.79 -10.91 18.65
CA MET A 88 4.04 -10.57 20.05
C MET A 88 4.56 -11.78 20.81
N GLY A 89 5.47 -11.52 21.74
CA GLY A 89 6.04 -12.52 22.64
C GLY A 89 7.28 -11.99 23.34
N ALA A 90 7.71 -12.70 24.38
CA ALA A 90 8.98 -12.39 25.00
C ALA A 90 10.11 -12.66 23.99
N THR A 91 11.15 -11.85 24.03
CA THR A 91 12.25 -11.90 23.04
C THR A 91 12.88 -13.29 22.93
N ASP A 92 13.03 -13.98 24.06
CA ASP A 92 13.60 -15.33 24.11
C ASP A 92 12.64 -16.44 23.64
N GLN A 93 11.38 -16.09 23.38
CA GLN A 93 10.32 -17.02 22.95
C GLN A 93 9.84 -16.78 21.51
N LEU A 94 10.18 -15.64 20.93
CA LEU A 94 9.86 -15.37 19.53
C LEU A 94 10.71 -16.27 18.63
N SER A 95 10.08 -16.85 17.61
CA SER A 95 10.77 -17.67 16.62
C SER A 95 11.56 -16.83 15.64
N ALA A 96 12.59 -17.41 15.05
CA ALA A 96 13.30 -16.79 13.94
C ALA A 96 12.37 -16.54 12.74
N GLU A 97 11.39 -17.42 12.53
CA GLU A 97 10.38 -17.27 11.48
C GLU A 97 9.51 -16.04 11.73
N ASP A 98 9.03 -15.82 12.95
CA ASP A 98 8.26 -14.62 13.30
C ASP A 98 9.07 -13.34 13.08
N TRP A 99 10.34 -13.34 13.44
CA TRP A 99 11.24 -12.24 13.18
C TRP A 99 11.39 -11.96 11.69
N GLN A 100 11.70 -12.98 10.91
CA GLN A 100 11.91 -12.86 9.47
C GLN A 100 10.62 -12.38 8.77
N GLN A 101 9.49 -12.93 9.13
CA GLN A 101 8.21 -12.57 8.55
C GLN A 101 7.83 -11.12 8.88
N THR A 102 8.06 -10.70 10.10
CA THR A 102 7.80 -9.32 10.52
C THR A 102 8.63 -8.33 9.71
N PHE A 103 9.93 -8.57 9.55
CA PHE A 103 10.79 -7.73 8.72
C PHE A 103 10.44 -7.80 7.23
N ALA A 104 10.11 -8.99 6.73
CA ALA A 104 9.76 -9.16 5.33
C ALA A 104 8.51 -8.34 4.94
N VAL A 105 7.52 -8.27 5.82
CA VAL A 105 6.31 -7.47 5.59
C VAL A 105 6.56 -6.00 5.91
N ASN A 106 6.98 -5.70 7.15
CA ASN A 106 6.98 -4.31 7.66
C ASN A 106 8.08 -3.44 7.05
N VAL A 107 9.19 -4.04 6.66
CA VAL A 107 10.33 -3.35 6.04
C VAL A 107 10.47 -3.72 4.58
N GLY A 108 10.53 -5.02 4.28
CA GLY A 108 10.68 -5.52 2.91
C GLY A 108 9.50 -5.13 2.02
N GLY A 109 8.27 -5.16 2.56
CA GLY A 109 7.08 -4.73 1.83
C GLY A 109 7.15 -3.28 1.38
N ALA A 110 7.55 -2.38 2.28
CA ALA A 110 7.74 -0.97 1.95
C ALA A 110 8.84 -0.79 0.89
N PHE A 111 9.96 -1.48 1.03
CA PHE A 111 11.05 -1.47 0.05
C PHE A 111 10.58 -1.92 -1.33
N ASN A 112 9.81 -3.01 -1.40
CA ASN A 112 9.30 -3.53 -2.66
C ASN A 112 8.41 -2.50 -3.38
N LEU A 113 7.54 -1.82 -2.65
CA LEU A 113 6.70 -0.75 -3.22
C LEU A 113 7.54 0.46 -3.64
N PHE A 114 8.52 0.88 -2.82
CA PHE A 114 9.40 2.01 -3.14
C PHE A 114 10.19 1.78 -4.41
N GLN A 115 10.73 0.57 -4.62
CA GLN A 115 11.46 0.27 -5.86
C GLN A 115 10.62 0.51 -7.11
N GLN A 116 9.35 0.16 -7.07
CA GLN A 116 8.46 0.30 -8.21
C GLN A 116 7.95 1.73 -8.39
N THR A 117 7.67 2.42 -7.30
CA THR A 117 7.06 3.75 -7.35
C THR A 117 8.07 4.89 -7.51
N MET A 118 9.28 4.75 -6.98
CA MET A 118 10.30 5.80 -7.09
C MET A 118 10.72 6.08 -8.53
N ALA A 119 10.80 5.06 -9.36
CA ALA A 119 11.08 5.24 -10.79
C ALA A 119 9.98 6.07 -11.46
N GLN A 120 8.72 5.82 -11.11
CA GLN A 120 7.59 6.59 -11.61
C GLN A 120 7.64 8.04 -11.13
N PHE A 121 7.89 8.26 -9.84
CA PHE A 121 7.99 9.61 -9.27
C PHE A 121 9.11 10.43 -9.91
N ARG A 122 10.24 9.81 -10.21
CA ARG A 122 11.33 10.48 -10.94
C ARG A 122 10.91 10.87 -12.36
N ARG A 123 10.28 9.98 -13.11
CA ARG A 123 9.83 10.26 -14.48
C ARG A 123 8.83 11.40 -14.53
N GLN A 124 7.91 11.44 -13.60
CA GLN A 124 6.87 12.47 -13.53
C GLN A 124 7.28 13.72 -12.74
N ARG A 125 8.47 13.72 -12.10
CA ARG A 125 9.03 14.81 -11.30
C ARG A 125 8.15 15.23 -10.13
N GLY A 126 7.56 14.27 -9.45
CA GLY A 126 6.74 14.54 -8.27
C GLY A 126 6.05 13.30 -7.78
N GLY A 127 5.57 13.38 -6.55
CA GLY A 127 4.89 12.31 -5.84
C GLY A 127 5.31 12.26 -4.38
N ALA A 128 4.50 11.66 -3.56
CA ALA A 128 4.72 11.52 -2.12
C ALA A 128 4.38 10.12 -1.61
#